data_b762394a6e3ae328462affbf04230bec
#
_entry.id   b762394a6e3ae328462affbf04230bec
#
_cell.length_a   1.000
_cell.length_b   1.000
_cell.length_c   1.000
_cell.angle_alpha   90.00
_cell.angle_beta   90.00
_cell.angle_gamma   90.00
#
_symmetry.space_group_name_H-M   'P 1'
#
loop_
_entity.id
_entity.type
_entity.pdbx_description
1 polymer ?
#
loop_
_entity_poly.entity_id
_entity_poly.type
_entity_poly.pdbx_seq_one_letter_code
_entity_poly.pdbx_strand_id
1 'polypeptide(L)'
;MGAVSFYLDTSALIALVKPEPLSDRADRFARQHSAGLIVSDFTAAEFASAAARWVRTQELSASEGRTALDSFDALVTRLQRVEMTPSDVAAATMFLRRLDLPLRTPDAIHIAIAQRLGATRVTFDRQKAASARALGTPVETP
;
A
#
# COMPACT_ATOMS: atom_id res chain seq x y z
N MET A 1 -17.71 -13.52 -13.71
CA MET A 1 -17.27 -12.42 -12.85
C MET A 1 -16.00 -12.83 -12.12
N GLY A 2 -14.97 -12.02 -12.19
CA GLY A 2 -13.74 -12.28 -11.47
C GLY A 2 -13.89 -12.06 -9.97
N ALA A 3 -13.06 -12.74 -9.18
CA ALA A 3 -12.96 -12.47 -7.74
C ALA A 3 -12.49 -11.04 -7.51
N VAL A 4 -12.96 -10.43 -6.43
CA VAL A 4 -12.50 -9.10 -6.01
C VAL A 4 -11.04 -9.20 -5.56
N SER A 5 -10.20 -8.31 -6.07
CA SER A 5 -8.80 -8.19 -5.65
C SER A 5 -8.59 -6.91 -4.87
N PHE A 6 -7.62 -6.95 -3.94
CA PHE A 6 -7.35 -5.87 -3.02
C PHE A 6 -5.88 -5.48 -3.12
N TYR A 7 -5.63 -4.25 -3.51
CA TYR A 7 -4.28 -3.70 -3.57
C TYR A 7 -3.94 -3.03 -2.24
N LEU A 8 -2.97 -3.59 -1.54
CA LEU A 8 -2.53 -3.08 -0.24
C LEU A 8 -1.52 -1.96 -0.44
N ASP A 9 -1.85 -0.77 0.07
CA ASP A 9 -0.87 0.30 0.09
C ASP A 9 0.12 0.12 1.25
N THR A 10 1.10 1.00 1.33
CA THR A 10 2.16 0.89 2.34
C THR A 10 1.63 0.97 3.76
N SER A 11 0.59 1.78 4.01
CA SER A 11 0.00 1.89 5.36
C SER A 11 -0.59 0.57 5.83
N ALA A 12 -1.25 -0.17 4.93
CA ALA A 12 -1.81 -1.49 5.24
C ALA A 12 -0.70 -2.51 5.52
N LEU A 13 0.36 -2.50 4.72
CA LEU A 13 1.51 -3.39 4.93
C LEU A 13 2.24 -3.09 6.24
N ILE A 14 2.41 -1.83 6.58
CA ILE A 14 3.02 -1.44 7.86
C ILE A 14 2.19 -2.00 9.02
N ALA A 15 0.86 -1.86 8.96
CA ALA A 15 -0.03 -2.36 10.01
C ALA A 15 0.03 -3.89 10.14
N LEU A 16 0.31 -4.61 9.05
CA LEU A 16 0.45 -6.07 9.07
C LEU A 16 1.80 -6.54 9.60
N VAL A 17 2.84 -5.74 9.46
CA VAL A 17 4.23 -6.14 9.77
C VAL A 17 4.70 -5.56 11.10
N LYS A 18 4.45 -4.28 11.35
CA LYS A 18 4.89 -3.58 12.56
C LYS A 18 3.72 -3.50 13.54
N PRO A 19 3.88 -3.98 14.79
CA PRO A 19 2.81 -3.84 15.80
C PRO A 19 2.44 -2.37 16.00
N GLU A 20 1.16 -2.06 15.79
CA GLU A 20 0.60 -0.73 15.96
C GLU A 20 -0.91 -0.84 16.24
N PRO A 21 -1.61 0.26 16.62
CA PRO A 21 -3.03 0.19 16.98
C PRO A 21 -3.95 -0.37 15.89
N LEU A 22 -3.57 -0.26 14.62
CA LEU A 22 -4.38 -0.74 13.50
C LEU A 22 -4.09 -2.20 13.10
N SER A 23 -3.12 -2.85 13.74
CA SER A 23 -2.66 -4.19 13.34
C SER A 23 -3.77 -5.24 13.42
N ASP A 24 -4.60 -5.22 14.47
CA ASP A 24 -5.69 -6.20 14.60
C ASP A 24 -6.70 -6.08 13.47
N ARG A 25 -7.02 -4.85 13.06
CA ARG A 25 -7.94 -4.60 11.96
C ARG A 25 -7.33 -5.04 10.62
N ALA A 26 -6.05 -4.76 10.41
CA ALA A 26 -5.33 -5.17 9.22
C ALA A 26 -5.24 -6.70 9.14
N ASP A 27 -4.89 -7.37 10.22
CA ASP A 27 -4.81 -8.83 10.28
C ASP A 27 -6.15 -9.49 9.98
N ARG A 28 -7.23 -8.97 10.56
CA ARG A 28 -8.57 -9.47 10.30
C ARG A 28 -8.95 -9.35 8.82
N PHE A 29 -8.71 -8.20 8.24
CA PHE A 29 -8.99 -7.97 6.83
C PHE A 29 -8.18 -8.93 5.95
N ALA A 30 -6.87 -9.06 6.22
CA ALA A 30 -6.00 -9.93 5.45
C ALA A 30 -6.43 -11.39 5.51
N ARG A 31 -6.86 -11.87 6.67
CA ARG A 31 -7.38 -13.25 6.82
C ARG A 31 -8.67 -13.46 6.05
N GLN A 32 -9.57 -12.49 6.05
CA GLN A 32 -10.85 -12.58 5.34
C GLN A 32 -10.69 -12.56 3.82
N HIS A 33 -9.61 -11.99 3.31
CA HIS A 33 -9.41 -11.78 1.88
C HIS A 33 -8.08 -12.35 1.37
N SER A 34 -7.57 -13.38 2.02
CA SER A 34 -6.22 -13.91 1.79
C SER A 34 -5.94 -14.30 0.34
N ALA A 35 -6.95 -14.69 -0.43
CA ALA A 35 -6.78 -15.12 -1.81
C ALA A 35 -6.68 -13.97 -2.82
N GLY A 36 -7.02 -12.74 -2.44
CA GLY A 36 -7.12 -11.61 -3.36
C GLY A 36 -6.18 -10.46 -3.07
N LEU A 37 -5.19 -10.64 -2.20
CA LEU A 37 -4.29 -9.56 -1.78
C LEU A 37 -3.14 -9.37 -2.77
N ILE A 38 -2.90 -8.13 -3.14
CA ILE A 38 -1.88 -7.73 -4.12
C ILE A 38 -0.97 -6.68 -3.49
N VAL A 39 0.33 -6.80 -3.77
CA VAL A 39 1.35 -5.84 -3.39
C VAL A 39 2.20 -5.49 -4.61
N SER A 40 2.70 -4.25 -4.71
CA SER A 40 3.60 -3.84 -5.79
C SER A 40 5.04 -3.76 -5.32
N ASP A 41 5.97 -3.78 -6.29
CA ASP A 41 7.38 -3.47 -6.05
C ASP A 41 7.56 -2.03 -5.53
N PHE A 42 6.67 -1.11 -5.93
CA PHE A 42 6.67 0.25 -5.40
C PHE A 42 6.38 0.26 -3.89
N THR A 43 5.41 -0.53 -3.43
CA THR A 43 5.13 -0.69 -1.99
C THR A 43 6.35 -1.25 -1.25
N ALA A 44 7.06 -2.20 -1.85
CA ALA A 44 8.28 -2.75 -1.26
C ALA A 44 9.35 -1.68 -1.06
N ALA A 45 9.55 -0.82 -2.04
CA ALA A 45 10.49 0.31 -1.93
C ALA A 45 10.07 1.29 -0.85
N GLU A 46 8.79 1.62 -0.76
CA GLU A 46 8.27 2.50 0.28
C GLU A 46 8.39 1.90 1.68
N PHE A 47 8.13 0.60 1.82
CA PHE A 47 8.30 -0.08 3.11
C PHE A 47 9.77 -0.05 3.54
N ALA A 48 10.69 -0.31 2.63
CA ALA A 48 12.13 -0.22 2.92
C ALA A 48 12.52 1.20 3.35
N SER A 49 11.97 2.22 2.69
CA SER A 49 12.18 3.61 3.07
C SER A 49 11.65 3.92 4.46
N ALA A 50 10.47 3.41 4.82
CA ALA A 50 9.90 3.55 6.14
C ALA A 50 10.78 2.89 7.21
N ALA A 51 11.24 1.66 6.98
CA ALA A 51 12.12 0.95 7.90
C ALA A 51 13.44 1.70 8.09
N ALA A 52 14.03 2.21 7.03
CA ALA A 52 15.25 3.03 7.11
C ALA A 52 15.01 4.29 7.95
N ARG A 53 13.86 4.94 7.80
CA ARG A 53 13.50 6.11 8.59
C ARG A 53 13.36 5.77 10.08
N TRP A 54 12.68 4.66 10.41
CA TRP A 54 12.51 4.24 11.81
C TRP A 54 13.86 4.00 12.50
N VAL A 55 14.81 3.42 11.79
CA VAL A 55 16.16 3.20 12.32
C VAL A 55 16.90 4.54 12.45
N ARG A 56 16.85 5.38 11.43
CA ARG A 56 17.52 6.67 11.43
C ARG A 56 17.01 7.60 12.52
N THR A 57 15.72 7.55 12.82
CA THR A 57 15.09 8.37 13.87
C THR A 57 15.07 7.68 15.24
N GLN A 58 15.71 6.52 15.35
CA GLN A 58 15.81 5.74 16.59
C GLN A 58 14.45 5.24 17.12
N GLU A 59 13.45 5.19 16.29
CA GLU A 59 12.17 4.56 16.61
C GLU A 59 12.33 3.03 16.71
N LEU A 60 13.20 2.46 15.88
CA LEU A 60 13.65 1.09 15.95
C LEU A 60 15.17 1.03 15.98
N SER A 61 15.71 -0.02 16.62
CA SER A 61 17.12 -0.36 16.48
C SER A 61 17.40 -0.89 15.07
N ALA A 62 18.68 -0.95 14.67
CA ALA A 62 19.07 -1.55 13.40
C ALA A 62 18.61 -3.01 13.30
N SER A 63 18.71 -3.76 14.40
CA SER A 63 18.27 -5.16 14.47
C SER A 63 16.74 -5.27 14.29
N GLU A 64 15.99 -4.42 14.95
CA GLU A 64 14.53 -4.37 14.82
C GLU A 64 14.11 -3.96 13.40
N GLY A 65 14.82 -3.04 12.78
CA GLY A 65 14.60 -2.67 11.39
C GLY A 65 14.81 -3.83 10.43
N ARG A 66 15.86 -4.63 10.61
CA ARG A 66 16.08 -5.85 9.81
C ARG A 66 14.99 -6.87 10.03
N THR A 67 14.54 -7.06 11.26
CA THR A 67 13.42 -7.95 11.57
C THR A 67 12.14 -7.50 10.86
N ALA A 68 11.86 -6.21 10.82
CA ALA A 68 10.70 -5.68 10.11
C ALA A 68 10.80 -5.98 8.59
N LEU A 69 11.98 -5.78 7.99
CA LEU A 69 12.20 -6.11 6.58
C LEU A 69 12.05 -7.60 6.31
N ASP A 70 12.59 -8.46 7.16
CA ASP A 70 12.45 -9.91 7.01
C ASP A 70 10.98 -10.34 7.12
N SER A 71 10.23 -9.74 8.04
CA SER A 71 8.81 -10.00 8.20
C SER A 71 8.01 -9.55 6.98
N PHE A 72 8.37 -8.40 6.41
CA PHE A 72 7.77 -7.93 5.16
C PHE A 72 8.04 -8.92 4.02
N ASP A 73 9.29 -9.35 3.86
CA ASP A 73 9.66 -10.29 2.81
C ASP A 73 8.91 -11.61 2.94
N ALA A 74 8.78 -12.14 4.17
CA ALA A 74 8.02 -13.35 4.42
C ALA A 74 6.53 -13.17 4.08
N LEU A 75 5.94 -12.02 4.43
CA LEU A 75 4.55 -11.74 4.12
C LEU A 75 4.30 -11.69 2.61
N VAL A 76 5.13 -10.96 1.87
CA VAL A 76 4.91 -10.76 0.42
C VAL A 76 5.07 -12.03 -0.38
N THR A 77 5.74 -13.07 0.12
CA THR A 77 5.79 -14.37 -0.55
C THR A 77 4.41 -15.03 -0.64
N ARG A 78 3.47 -14.62 0.21
CA ARG A 78 2.09 -15.15 0.25
C ARG A 78 1.12 -14.30 -0.56
N LEU A 79 1.56 -13.18 -1.12
CA LEU A 79 0.72 -12.23 -1.83
C LEU A 79 1.02 -12.29 -3.33
N GLN A 80 0.06 -11.84 -4.12
CA GLN A 80 0.31 -11.60 -5.54
C GLN A 80 1.18 -10.36 -5.67
N ARG A 81 2.30 -10.47 -6.39
CA ARG A 81 3.20 -9.35 -6.64
C ARG A 81 2.99 -8.82 -8.05
N VAL A 82 2.98 -7.50 -8.16
CA VAL A 82 2.91 -6.79 -9.45
C VAL A 82 4.02 -5.76 -9.53
N GLU A 83 4.41 -5.42 -10.74
CA GLU A 83 5.41 -4.38 -10.98
C GLU A 83 4.72 -3.08 -11.36
N MET A 84 5.26 -1.97 -10.85
CA MET A 84 4.91 -0.64 -11.35
C MET A 84 5.36 -0.53 -12.81
N THR A 85 4.52 0.06 -13.64
CA THR A 85 4.81 0.22 -15.07
C THR A 85 4.97 1.69 -15.43
N PRO A 86 5.61 2.01 -16.57
CA PRO A 86 5.64 3.39 -17.07
C PRO A 86 4.24 4.00 -17.24
N SER A 87 3.23 3.19 -17.59
CA SER A 87 1.87 3.68 -17.72
C SER A 87 1.26 4.10 -16.38
N ASP A 88 1.67 3.48 -15.28
CA ASP A 88 1.25 3.90 -13.94
C ASP A 88 1.79 5.29 -13.62
N VAL A 89 3.05 5.55 -13.96
CA VAL A 89 3.68 6.87 -13.77
C VAL A 89 2.96 7.92 -14.62
N ALA A 90 2.63 7.60 -15.87
CA ALA A 90 1.91 8.52 -16.77
C ALA A 90 0.52 8.84 -16.21
N ALA A 91 -0.22 7.83 -15.74
CA ALA A 91 -1.54 8.03 -15.13
C ALA A 91 -1.44 8.87 -13.86
N ALA A 92 -0.48 8.58 -12.98
CA ALA A 92 -0.23 9.34 -11.77
C ALA A 92 0.07 10.81 -12.09
N THR A 93 0.85 11.07 -13.12
CA THR A 93 1.16 12.42 -13.58
C THR A 93 -0.13 13.17 -13.96
N MET A 94 -1.05 12.51 -14.66
CA MET A 94 -2.32 13.13 -15.03
C MET A 94 -3.20 13.44 -13.80
N PHE A 95 -3.24 12.55 -12.80
CA PHE A 95 -3.97 12.82 -11.56
C PHE A 95 -3.40 14.04 -10.83
N LEU A 96 -2.08 14.14 -10.74
CA LEU A 96 -1.40 15.25 -10.07
C LEU A 96 -1.62 16.58 -10.81
N ARG A 97 -1.69 16.56 -12.14
CA ARG A 97 -1.89 17.76 -12.96
C ARG A 97 -3.30 18.34 -12.85
N ARG A 98 -4.24 17.65 -12.24
CA ARG A 98 -5.57 18.22 -11.96
C ARG A 98 -5.50 19.37 -10.96
N LEU A 99 -4.57 19.35 -10.02
CA LEU A 99 -4.34 20.38 -8.98
C LEU A 99 -5.48 20.55 -7.95
N ASP A 100 -6.50 19.71 -8.00
CA ASP A 100 -7.70 19.82 -7.17
C ASP A 100 -7.78 18.80 -6.02
N LEU A 101 -6.80 17.89 -5.93
CA LEU A 101 -6.77 16.85 -4.90
C LEU A 101 -5.49 16.95 -4.08
N PRO A 102 -5.54 16.63 -2.76
CA PRO A 102 -4.37 16.65 -1.90
C PRO A 102 -3.51 15.39 -2.12
N LEU A 103 -3.02 15.21 -3.34
CA LEU A 103 -2.22 14.05 -3.75
C LEU A 103 -0.75 14.37 -3.74
N ARG A 104 0.04 13.42 -3.26
CA ARG A 104 1.49 13.38 -3.46
C ARG A 104 1.80 12.28 -4.47
N THR A 105 3.03 12.29 -5.02
CA THR A 105 3.44 11.32 -6.04
C THR A 105 3.20 9.87 -5.63
N PRO A 106 3.59 9.42 -4.41
CA PRO A 106 3.33 8.03 -4.02
C PRO A 106 1.84 7.67 -4.03
N ASP A 107 0.99 8.56 -3.55
CA ASP A 107 -0.46 8.32 -3.52
C ASP A 107 -1.02 8.16 -4.92
N ALA A 108 -0.61 9.03 -5.83
CA ALA A 108 -1.05 8.98 -7.23
C ALA A 108 -0.60 7.68 -7.91
N ILE A 109 0.61 7.21 -7.63
CA ILE A 109 1.13 5.96 -8.18
C ILE A 109 0.33 4.76 -7.66
N HIS A 110 0.04 4.70 -6.37
CA HIS A 110 -0.79 3.61 -5.82
C HIS A 110 -2.19 3.58 -6.44
N ILE A 111 -2.80 4.75 -6.64
CA ILE A 111 -4.11 4.84 -7.29
C ILE A 111 -4.01 4.33 -8.74
N ALA A 112 -2.99 4.73 -9.48
CA ALA A 112 -2.79 4.31 -10.86
C ALA A 112 -2.63 2.78 -10.95
N ILE A 113 -1.83 2.18 -10.09
CA ILE A 113 -1.65 0.73 -10.05
C ILE A 113 -2.98 0.03 -9.75
N ALA A 114 -3.70 0.48 -8.72
CA ALA A 114 -4.98 -0.13 -8.36
C ALA A 114 -5.99 -0.04 -9.51
N GLN A 115 -6.06 1.09 -10.20
CA GLN A 115 -6.94 1.26 -11.36
C GLN A 115 -6.56 0.33 -12.52
N ARG A 116 -5.28 0.23 -12.83
CA ARG A 116 -4.81 -0.66 -13.90
C ARG A 116 -5.17 -2.11 -13.63
N LEU A 117 -5.12 -2.53 -12.37
CA LEU A 117 -5.43 -3.89 -11.96
C LEU A 117 -6.94 -4.13 -11.78
N GLY A 118 -7.76 -3.10 -11.82
CA GLY A 118 -9.18 -3.22 -11.46
C GLY A 118 -9.37 -3.64 -10.01
N ALA A 119 -8.43 -3.28 -9.12
CA ALA A 119 -8.42 -3.70 -7.73
C ALA A 119 -9.02 -2.63 -6.81
N THR A 120 -9.55 -3.06 -5.67
CA THR A 120 -9.94 -2.18 -4.58
C THR A 120 -8.69 -1.82 -3.78
N ARG A 121 -8.42 -0.53 -3.58
CA ARG A 121 -7.31 -0.08 -2.77
C ARG A 121 -7.65 -0.23 -1.29
N VAL A 122 -6.70 -0.76 -0.52
CA VAL A 122 -6.82 -0.88 0.93
C VAL A 122 -5.87 0.13 1.57
N THR A 123 -6.40 1.04 2.37
CA THR A 123 -5.63 2.06 3.08
C THR A 123 -6.27 2.37 4.43
N PHE A 124 -5.44 2.76 5.39
CA PHE A 124 -5.91 3.27 6.67
C PHE A 124 -5.90 4.80 6.76
N ASP A 125 -5.45 5.47 5.70
CA ASP A 125 -5.41 6.93 5.62
C ASP A 125 -6.68 7.45 4.96
N ARG A 126 -7.50 8.19 5.72
CA ARG A 126 -8.80 8.70 5.25
C ARG A 126 -8.67 9.71 4.11
N GLN A 127 -7.63 10.55 4.14
CA GLN A 127 -7.39 11.53 3.09
C GLN A 127 -7.01 10.84 1.78
N LYS A 128 -6.17 9.83 1.85
CA LYS A 128 -5.80 9.01 0.69
C LYS A 128 -7.01 8.25 0.15
N ALA A 129 -7.86 7.74 1.03
CA ALA A 129 -9.09 7.08 0.64
C ALA A 129 -10.03 8.03 -0.12
N ALA A 130 -10.21 9.24 0.40
CA ALA A 130 -11.07 10.25 -0.23
C ALA A 130 -10.56 10.63 -1.63
N SER A 131 -9.25 10.83 -1.79
CA SER A 131 -8.64 11.14 -3.09
C SER A 131 -8.80 10.00 -4.09
N ALA A 132 -8.63 8.76 -3.64
CA ALA A 132 -8.80 7.60 -4.50
C ALA A 132 -10.26 7.49 -4.98
N ARG A 133 -11.22 7.68 -4.09
CA ARG A 133 -12.65 7.68 -4.44
C ARG A 133 -12.98 8.79 -5.43
N ALA A 134 -12.42 9.97 -5.25
CA ALA A 134 -12.62 11.11 -6.16
C ALA A 134 -12.09 10.81 -7.56
N LEU A 135 -11.13 9.92 -7.69
CA LEU A 135 -10.57 9.45 -8.98
C LEU A 135 -11.25 8.18 -9.49
N GLY A 136 -12.32 7.72 -8.83
CA GLY A 136 -13.10 6.57 -9.28
C GLY A 136 -12.54 5.21 -8.86
N THR A 137 -11.58 5.16 -7.96
CA THR A 137 -11.01 3.90 -7.47
C THR A 137 -11.80 3.41 -6.26
N PRO A 138 -12.27 2.15 -6.24
CA PRO A 138 -12.88 1.57 -5.06
C PRO A 138 -11.86 1.50 -3.90
N VAL A 139 -12.31 1.78 -2.68
CA VAL A 139 -11.44 1.84 -1.50
C VAL A 139 -12.09 1.12 -0.33
N GLU A 140 -11.28 0.32 0.39
CA GLU A 140 -11.61 -0.23 1.70
C GLU A 140 -10.72 0.43 2.75
N THR A 141 -11.33 0.82 3.86
CA THR A 141 -10.63 1.32 5.05
C THR A 141 -11.05 0.45 6.23
N PRO A 142 -10.41 -0.71 6.40
CA PRO A 142 -10.83 -1.69 7.41
C PRO A 142 -10.83 -1.21 8.84
#